data_691255d3696736e354317ff146d09387
#
_entry.id   691255d3696736e354317ff146d09387
#
_cell.length_a   1.000
_cell.length_b   1.000
_cell.length_c   1.000
_cell.angle_alpha   90.00
_cell.angle_beta   90.00
_cell.angle_gamma   90.00
#
_symmetry.space_group_name_H-M   'P 1'
#
loop_
_entity.id
_entity.type
_entity.pdbx_description
1 polymer ?
#
loop_
_entity_poly.entity_id
_entity_poly.type
_entity_poly.pdbx_seq_one_letter_code
_entity_poly.pdbx_strand_id
1 'polypeptide(L)' 'VGSVRCVXETAVVHTPTAIYVFEFKLDGTADAALKQIDEKGYLIPYTLDGRKLVKVGVNFSKETRNIDEYIVVEE' A
#
# COMPACT_ATOMS: atom_id res chain seq x y z
N VAL A 1 1.34 -17.18 8.76
CA VAL A 1 0.44 -16.90 7.64
C VAL A 1 -0.30 -15.61 7.91
N GLY A 2 -0.51 -14.85 6.89
CA GLY A 2 -1.22 -13.61 7.01
C GLY A 2 -2.58 -13.65 6.36
N SER A 3 -3.22 -12.52 6.30
CA SER A 3 -4.45 -12.37 5.57
C SER A 3 -4.33 -11.18 4.63
N VAL A 4 -5.13 -11.20 3.59
CA VAL A 4 -5.13 -10.14 2.58
C VAL A 4 -6.55 -9.67 2.39
N ARG A 5 -6.70 -8.36 2.37
CA ARG A 5 -7.98 -7.73 2.09
C ARG A 5 -7.78 -6.67 1.02
N CYS A 6 -8.58 -6.71 -0.04
CA CYS A 6 -8.47 -5.76 -1.14
C CYS A 6 -9.76 -4.98 -1.29
N VAL A 7 -9.61 -3.69 -1.49
CA VAL A 7 -10.74 -2.81 -1.80
C VAL A 7 -10.25 -1.92 -2.93
N UNK A 8 -10.70 -2.15 -3.94
CA UNK A 8 -10.37 -1.38 -4.96
C UNK A 8 -8.93 -1.44 -5.31
N GLU A 9 -8.46 -0.49 -5.26
CA GLU A 9 -7.06 -0.26 -5.60
C GLU A 9 -6.15 -0.38 -4.39
N THR A 10 -6.68 -0.84 -3.29
CA THR A 10 -5.93 -0.94 -2.05
C THR A 10 -5.93 -2.38 -1.57
N ALA A 11 -4.79 -2.84 -1.11
CA ALA A 11 -4.69 -4.16 -0.48
C ALA A 11 -4.03 -4.00 0.88
N VAL A 12 -4.55 -4.67 1.88
CA VAL A 12 -3.96 -4.69 3.21
C VAL A 12 -3.55 -6.13 3.50
N VAL A 13 -2.29 -6.32 3.83
CA VAL A 13 -1.75 -7.65 4.11
C VAL A 13 -1.29 -7.68 5.56
N HIS A 14 -1.84 -8.62 6.32
CA HIS A 14 -1.48 -8.81 7.73
C HIS A 14 -0.58 -10.02 7.86
N THR A 15 0.58 -9.82 8.48
CA THR A 15 1.45 -10.93 8.84
C THR A 15 1.62 -10.90 10.35
N PRO A 16 2.22 -11.94 10.95
CA PRO A 16 2.42 -11.89 12.40
C PRO A 16 3.25 -10.72 12.89
N THR A 17 4.15 -10.19 12.06
CA THR A 17 5.07 -9.15 12.50
C THR A 17 4.85 -7.80 11.82
N ALA A 18 4.01 -7.74 10.78
CA ALA A 18 3.89 -6.51 10.02
C ALA A 18 2.51 -6.40 9.38
N ILE A 19 2.13 -5.17 9.12
CA ILE A 19 0.92 -4.85 8.36
C ILE A 19 1.37 -4.00 7.18
N TYR A 20 1.04 -4.46 5.99
CA TYR A 20 1.41 -3.77 4.76
C TYR A 20 0.16 -3.19 4.12
N VAL A 21 0.22 -1.95 3.72
CA VAL A 21 -0.85 -1.33 2.94
C VAL A 21 -0.31 -0.97 1.58
N PHE A 22 -0.91 -1.53 0.55
CA PHE A 22 -0.54 -1.29 -0.84
C PHE A 22 -1.61 -0.42 -1.48
N GLU A 23 -1.18 0.57 -2.22
CA GLU A 23 -2.09 1.35 -3.05
C GLU A 23 -1.58 1.30 -4.47
N PHE A 24 -2.48 1.03 -5.41
CA PHE A 24 -2.11 0.84 -6.81
C PHE A 24 -2.65 2.00 -7.64
N LYS A 25 -1.82 2.51 -8.52
CA LYS A 25 -2.21 3.55 -9.47
C LYS A 25 -1.97 3.05 -10.88
N LEU A 26 -2.76 3.55 -11.81
CA LEU A 26 -2.59 3.25 -13.23
C LEU A 26 -2.23 4.56 -13.92
N ASP A 27 -1.05 4.58 -14.55
CA ASP A 27 -0.57 5.77 -15.25
C ASP A 27 -0.55 7.01 -14.35
N GLY A 28 -0.19 6.80 -13.10
CA GLY A 28 0.00 7.89 -12.14
C GLY A 28 1.43 7.85 -11.61
N THR A 29 1.57 7.95 -10.29
CA THR A 29 2.89 7.84 -9.67
C THR A 29 2.80 7.06 -8.37
N ALA A 30 3.94 6.48 -7.99
CA ALA A 30 4.01 5.78 -6.71
C ALA A 30 3.87 6.78 -5.55
N ASP A 31 4.38 8.00 -5.72
CA ASP A 31 4.19 9.03 -4.69
C ASP A 31 2.73 9.34 -4.46
N ALA A 32 1.96 9.44 -5.53
CA ALA A 32 0.53 9.70 -5.41
C ALA A 32 -0.17 8.56 -4.68
N ALA A 33 0.29 7.33 -4.92
CA ALA A 33 -0.29 6.19 -4.24
C ALA A 33 -0.01 6.25 -2.74
N LEU A 34 1.22 6.59 -2.36
CA LEU A 34 1.56 6.73 -0.94
C LEU A 34 0.74 7.82 -0.28
N LYS A 35 0.59 8.94 -0.98
CA LYS A 35 -0.17 10.06 -0.46
C LYS A 35 -1.62 9.65 -0.20
N GLN A 36 -2.17 8.85 -1.09
CA GLN A 36 -3.54 8.41 -0.93
C GLN A 36 -3.71 7.48 0.27
N ILE A 37 -2.71 6.65 0.55
CA ILE A 37 -2.75 5.82 1.76
C ILE A 37 -2.91 6.72 2.99
N ASP A 38 -2.12 7.78 3.05
CA ASP A 38 -2.18 8.70 4.18
C ASP A 38 -3.50 9.45 4.23
N GLU A 39 -3.95 9.94 3.08
CA GLU A 39 -5.18 10.74 3.03
C GLU A 39 -6.40 9.94 3.44
N LYS A 40 -6.45 8.68 3.07
CA LYS A 40 -7.58 7.84 3.40
C LYS A 40 -7.47 7.22 4.79
N GLY A 41 -6.32 7.40 5.45
CA GLY A 41 -6.15 6.94 6.82
C GLY A 41 -6.17 5.43 6.97
N TYR A 42 -5.69 4.70 5.99
CA TYR A 42 -5.73 3.24 6.05
C TYR A 42 -4.95 2.66 7.21
N LEU A 43 -3.90 3.35 7.66
CA LEU A 43 -3.08 2.84 8.76
C LEU A 43 -3.62 3.21 10.14
N ILE A 44 -4.57 4.14 10.21
CA ILE A 44 -5.07 4.61 11.50
C ILE A 44 -5.55 3.47 12.40
N PRO A 45 -6.33 2.50 11.90
CA PRO A 45 -6.80 1.42 12.78
C PRO A 45 -5.68 0.57 13.37
N TYR A 46 -4.48 0.66 12.81
CA TYR A 46 -3.37 -0.21 13.21
C TYR A 46 -2.30 0.50 14.02
N THR A 47 -2.48 1.78 14.34
CA THR A 47 -1.40 2.53 14.97
C THR A 47 -1.05 2.01 16.36
N LEU A 48 -2.00 1.39 17.06
CA LEU A 48 -1.73 0.84 18.38
C LEU A 48 -1.55 -0.66 18.36
N ASP A 49 -1.43 -1.25 17.19
CA ASP A 49 -1.36 -2.69 17.02
C ASP A 49 -0.04 -3.27 17.52
N GLY A 50 1.05 -2.53 17.37
CA GLY A 50 2.36 -2.99 17.79
C GLY A 50 3.17 -3.64 16.69
N ARG A 51 2.52 -4.00 15.58
CA ARG A 51 3.25 -4.56 14.45
C ARG A 51 3.87 -3.46 13.62
N LYS A 52 4.87 -3.83 12.82
CA LYS A 52 5.49 -2.89 11.89
C LYS A 52 4.46 -2.47 10.85
N LEU A 53 4.41 -1.19 10.55
CA LEU A 53 3.50 -0.67 9.54
C LEU A 53 4.30 -0.27 8.32
N VAL A 54 3.91 -0.78 7.15
CA VAL A 54 4.64 -0.53 5.92
C VAL A 54 3.66 -0.06 4.85
N LYS A 55 3.99 1.06 4.21
CA LYS A 55 3.20 1.58 3.10
C LYS A 55 3.92 1.27 1.80
N VAL A 56 3.18 0.81 0.81
CA VAL A 56 3.75 0.52 -0.50
C VAL A 56 2.89 1.19 -1.56
N GLY A 57 3.48 2.14 -2.27
CA GLY A 57 2.81 2.76 -3.40
C GLY A 57 3.32 2.12 -4.67
N VAL A 58 2.41 1.70 -5.54
CA VAL A 58 2.76 1.01 -6.77
C VAL A 58 2.07 1.70 -7.94
N ASN A 59 2.82 1.98 -8.98
CA ASN A 59 2.26 2.54 -10.19
C ASN A 59 2.44 1.57 -11.34
N PHE A 60 1.35 1.24 -12.02
CA PHE A 60 1.37 0.42 -13.23
C PHE A 60 1.30 1.30 -14.46
N SER A 61 2.01 0.90 -15.49
CA SER A 61 1.92 1.54 -16.78
C SER A 61 0.98 0.75 -17.67
N LYS A 62 -0.04 1.42 -18.17
CA LYS A 62 -0.98 0.81 -19.10
C LYS A 62 -0.28 0.48 -20.40
N GLU A 63 0.65 1.32 -20.81
CA GLU A 63 1.37 1.14 -22.07
C GLU A 63 2.23 -0.10 -22.06
N THR A 64 3.00 -0.31 -20.98
CA THR A 64 3.88 -1.47 -20.89
C THR A 64 3.21 -2.66 -20.25
N ARG A 65 2.05 -2.44 -19.59
CA ARG A 65 1.33 -3.48 -18.86
C ARG A 65 2.19 -4.09 -17.77
N ASN A 66 2.94 -3.22 -17.10
CA ASN A 66 3.88 -3.68 -16.09
C ASN A 66 3.97 -2.66 -14.99
N ILE A 67 4.63 -3.04 -13.89
CA ILE A 67 4.91 -2.10 -12.82
C ILE A 67 5.92 -1.09 -13.34
N ASP A 68 5.57 0.18 -13.22
CA ASP A 68 6.41 1.28 -13.66
C ASP A 68 7.36 1.71 -12.55
N GLU A 69 6.83 1.81 -11.33
CA GLU A 69 7.65 2.17 -10.18
C GLU A 69 6.91 1.76 -8.90
N TYR A 70 7.65 1.63 -7.83
CA TYR A 70 7.04 1.43 -6.53
C TYR A 70 7.93 2.05 -5.46
N ILE A 71 7.32 2.40 -4.33
CA ILE A 71 8.03 2.99 -3.20
C ILE A 71 7.54 2.30 -1.94
N VAL A 72 8.47 1.92 -1.09
CA VAL A 72 8.17 1.26 0.18
C VAL A 72 8.59 2.20 1.31
N VAL A 73 7.67 2.49 2.21
CA VAL A 73 7.96 3.34 3.35
C VAL A 73 7.57 2.60 4.63
N GLU A 74 8.54 2.40 5.49
CA GLU A 74 8.30 1.76 6.78
C GLU A 74 8.04 2.85 7.81
N GLU A 75 6.91 2.76 8.49
CA GLU A 75 6.54 3.76 9.50
C GLU A 75 7.23 3.52 10.81
#